data_2b6ffdd70c68c5f0ddfa3bd3ee001327
#
_entry.id   2b6ffdd70c68c5f0ddfa3bd3ee001327
#
_cell.length_a   1.000
_cell.length_b   1.000
_cell.length_c   1.000
_cell.angle_alpha   90.00
_cell.angle_beta   90.00
_cell.angle_gamma   90.00
#
_symmetry.space_group_name_H-M   'P 1'
#
loop_
_entity.id
_entity.type
_entity.pdbx_description
1 polymer ?
#
loop_
_entity_poly.entity_id
_entity_poly.type
_entity_poly.pdbx_seq_one_letter_code
_entity_poly.pdbx_strand_id
1 'polypeptide(L)'
;KDAVDTWLNREQGLVWIYKKTNTGESVEGWHITIYSDAECTQEVGTVITNTDGKAGHYLSPGTYYAKETGDELGRFEDEYWMVDETVQKIEILPHQDTEITFTNVQYGKLKIQKTVEGDGSLAGWVFRVTDAHGNAVDGSPFTSGEDGLILTANLLPGEYTVEELLPEDSLHQCKSENPQKVSVVQGQTAEVSFVNALRPGTIAVKKVDTTGSPLAGA
;
A
#
# COMPACT_ATOMS: atom_id res chain seq x y z
N LYS A 1 -30.06 -13.39 46.22
CA LYS A 1 -29.51 -13.67 44.88
C LYS A 1 -29.21 -12.37 44.12
N ASP A 2 -30.06 -11.35 44.26
CA ASP A 2 -29.98 -10.09 43.53
C ASP A 2 -28.92 -9.10 44.06
N ALA A 3 -28.53 -9.23 45.35
CA ALA A 3 -27.56 -8.33 45.96
C ALA A 3 -26.12 -8.56 45.48
N VAL A 4 -25.75 -9.81 45.20
CA VAL A 4 -24.37 -10.19 44.76
C VAL A 4 -24.12 -9.73 43.32
N ASP A 5 -25.08 -9.92 42.42
CA ASP A 5 -24.98 -9.47 41.02
C ASP A 5 -24.90 -7.94 40.92
N THR A 6 -25.58 -7.21 41.82
CA THR A 6 -25.57 -5.74 41.87
C THR A 6 -24.24 -5.17 42.36
N TRP A 7 -23.50 -5.93 43.20
CA TRP A 7 -22.19 -5.51 43.71
C TRP A 7 -21.07 -5.74 42.71
N LEU A 8 -21.09 -6.86 41.98
CA LEU A 8 -20.09 -7.17 40.93
C LEU A 8 -20.12 -6.14 39.79
N ASN A 9 -21.31 -5.70 39.39
CA ASN A 9 -21.45 -4.68 38.34
C ASN A 9 -21.06 -3.25 38.77
N ARG A 10 -20.92 -2.99 40.09
CA ARG A 10 -20.55 -1.65 40.58
C ARG A 10 -19.06 -1.36 40.60
N GLU A 11 -18.21 -2.37 40.45
CA GLU A 11 -16.76 -2.20 40.49
C GLU A 11 -16.09 -2.34 39.13
N GLN A 12 -16.86 -2.61 38.08
CA GLN A 12 -16.27 -2.76 36.71
C GLN A 12 -15.91 -1.40 36.15
N GLY A 13 -14.82 -1.38 35.37
CA GLY A 13 -14.49 -0.31 34.43
C GLY A 13 -14.86 -0.74 33.02
N LEU A 14 -14.97 0.21 32.11
CA LEU A 14 -15.29 -0.01 30.71
C LEU A 14 -14.05 0.27 29.86
N VAL A 15 -13.64 -0.69 29.02
CA VAL A 15 -12.68 -0.42 27.95
C VAL A 15 -13.41 -0.11 26.66
N TRP A 16 -13.10 1.04 26.07
CA TRP A 16 -13.46 1.40 24.71
C TRP A 16 -12.33 1.08 23.77
N ILE A 17 -12.62 0.35 22.72
CA ILE A 17 -11.66 -0.07 21.69
C ILE A 17 -12.08 0.59 20.39
N TYR A 18 -11.15 1.33 19.80
CA TYR A 18 -11.33 2.01 18.53
C TYR A 18 -10.48 1.33 17.46
N LYS A 19 -11.06 1.18 16.28
CA LYS A 19 -10.40 0.69 15.08
C LYS A 19 -10.39 1.75 14.00
N LYS A 20 -9.20 2.04 13.44
CA LYS A 20 -9.01 3.05 12.39
C LYS A 20 -8.08 2.52 11.31
N THR A 21 -8.14 3.15 10.14
CA THR A 21 -7.10 3.04 9.11
C THR A 21 -6.02 4.11 9.31
N ASN A 22 -4.91 3.98 8.58
CA ASN A 22 -3.87 5.02 8.49
C ASN A 22 -4.36 6.35 7.89
N THR A 23 -5.51 6.35 7.21
CA THR A 23 -6.20 7.56 6.72
C THR A 23 -7.17 8.13 7.74
N GLY A 24 -7.34 7.48 8.91
CA GLY A 24 -8.20 7.91 9.99
C GLY A 24 -9.66 7.45 9.87
N GLU A 25 -10.00 6.68 8.84
CA GLU A 25 -11.34 6.12 8.67
C GLU A 25 -11.62 5.04 9.72
N SER A 26 -12.86 5.03 10.23
CA SER A 26 -13.34 3.98 11.12
C SER A 26 -13.68 2.72 10.34
N VAL A 27 -13.44 1.56 10.94
CA VAL A 27 -13.67 0.26 10.30
C VAL A 27 -14.43 -0.68 11.22
N GLU A 28 -15.52 -1.25 10.69
CA GLU A 28 -16.36 -2.23 11.38
C GLU A 28 -15.88 -3.67 11.17
N GLY A 29 -16.38 -4.59 12.00
CA GLY A 29 -16.21 -6.04 11.83
C GLY A 29 -14.84 -6.56 12.25
N TRP A 30 -13.97 -5.77 12.88
CA TRP A 30 -12.69 -6.20 13.38
C TRP A 30 -12.82 -6.87 14.75
N HIS A 31 -12.18 -8.03 14.89
CA HIS A 31 -12.17 -8.81 16.13
C HIS A 31 -10.96 -8.42 16.98
N ILE A 32 -11.21 -7.95 18.18
CA ILE A 32 -10.19 -7.68 19.17
C ILE A 32 -10.43 -8.59 20.35
N THR A 33 -9.47 -9.46 20.64
CA THR A 33 -9.53 -10.38 21.77
C THR A 33 -8.76 -9.81 22.95
N ILE A 34 -9.39 -9.89 24.13
CA ILE A 34 -8.88 -9.42 25.41
C ILE A 34 -8.39 -10.63 26.19
N TYR A 35 -7.22 -10.52 26.80
CA TYR A 35 -6.56 -11.57 27.56
C TYR A 35 -6.22 -11.09 28.96
N SER A 36 -6.13 -12.02 29.91
CA SER A 36 -5.68 -11.75 31.29
C SER A 36 -4.17 -11.88 31.50
N ASP A 37 -3.42 -12.31 30.47
CA ASP A 37 -1.97 -12.49 30.47
C ASP A 37 -1.29 -11.83 29.27
N ALA A 38 -0.02 -11.44 29.45
CA ALA A 38 0.77 -10.74 28.41
C ALA A 38 1.10 -11.63 27.21
N GLU A 39 1.15 -12.93 27.40
CA GLU A 39 1.40 -13.93 26.37
C GLU A 39 0.16 -14.19 25.50
N CYS A 40 -0.99 -13.56 25.83
CA CYS A 40 -2.25 -13.71 25.12
C CYS A 40 -2.70 -15.19 25.00
N THR A 41 -2.62 -15.94 26.09
CA THR A 41 -3.00 -17.37 26.15
C THR A 41 -4.31 -17.58 26.90
N GLN A 42 -4.69 -16.67 27.81
CA GLN A 42 -5.89 -16.76 28.64
C GLN A 42 -6.92 -15.72 28.18
N GLU A 43 -7.77 -16.14 27.26
CA GLU A 43 -8.83 -15.28 26.72
C GLU A 43 -9.88 -14.93 27.79
N VAL A 44 -10.24 -13.66 27.84
CA VAL A 44 -11.33 -13.10 28.67
C VAL A 44 -12.58 -12.89 27.83
N GLY A 45 -12.42 -12.44 26.59
CA GLY A 45 -13.49 -12.25 25.65
C GLY A 45 -13.03 -11.56 24.35
N THR A 46 -13.84 -11.67 23.33
CA THR A 46 -13.61 -11.01 22.03
C THR A 46 -14.72 -10.00 21.77
N VAL A 47 -14.37 -8.81 21.30
CA VAL A 47 -15.30 -7.78 20.85
C VAL A 47 -15.14 -7.55 19.34
N ILE A 48 -16.23 -7.11 18.72
CA ILE A 48 -16.29 -6.81 17.29
C ILE A 48 -16.64 -5.33 17.13
N THR A 49 -15.87 -4.61 16.30
CA THR A 49 -16.10 -3.19 16.08
C THR A 49 -17.35 -2.97 15.24
N ASN A 50 -18.13 -1.96 15.61
CA ASN A 50 -19.34 -1.53 14.90
C ASN A 50 -18.99 -0.59 13.71
N THR A 51 -20.01 -0.04 13.06
CA THR A 51 -19.89 0.90 11.92
C THR A 51 -19.07 2.16 12.24
N ASP A 52 -18.99 2.56 13.53
CA ASP A 52 -18.15 3.68 13.95
C ASP A 52 -16.71 3.24 14.26
N GLY A 53 -16.36 1.98 13.98
CA GLY A 53 -15.07 1.40 14.34
C GLY A 53 -14.88 1.28 15.85
N LYS A 54 -15.95 1.09 16.62
CA LYS A 54 -15.94 1.13 18.08
C LYS A 54 -16.52 -0.14 18.68
N ALA A 55 -15.89 -0.62 19.76
CA ALA A 55 -16.42 -1.68 20.61
C ALA A 55 -16.19 -1.35 22.08
N GLY A 56 -17.01 -1.89 22.98
CA GLY A 56 -16.86 -1.69 24.42
C GLY A 56 -16.97 -3.01 25.17
N HIS A 57 -16.19 -3.17 26.24
CA HIS A 57 -16.23 -4.34 27.10
C HIS A 57 -16.08 -3.96 28.58
N TYR A 58 -16.95 -4.49 29.45
CA TYR A 58 -16.84 -4.30 30.88
C TYR A 58 -15.89 -5.34 31.50
N LEU A 59 -14.94 -4.86 32.29
CA LEU A 59 -13.93 -5.69 32.94
C LEU A 59 -13.85 -5.37 34.44
N SER A 60 -13.53 -6.36 35.25
CA SER A 60 -13.14 -6.13 36.64
C SER A 60 -11.84 -5.33 36.72
N PRO A 61 -11.61 -4.55 37.80
CA PRO A 61 -10.34 -3.84 37.96
C PRO A 61 -9.15 -4.79 37.86
N GLY A 62 -8.14 -4.41 37.08
CA GLY A 62 -6.96 -5.22 36.83
C GLY A 62 -6.21 -4.86 35.57
N THR A 63 -5.19 -5.64 35.28
CA THR A 63 -4.38 -5.53 34.07
C THR A 63 -4.83 -6.57 33.06
N TYR A 64 -5.04 -6.13 31.82
CA TYR A 64 -5.42 -6.96 30.66
C TYR A 64 -4.55 -6.62 29.46
N TYR A 65 -4.68 -7.44 28.43
CA TYR A 65 -3.96 -7.28 27.17
C TYR A 65 -4.92 -7.50 26.01
N ALA A 66 -4.80 -6.73 24.95
CA ALA A 66 -5.65 -6.88 23.78
C ALA A 66 -4.83 -6.91 22.51
N LYS A 67 -5.28 -7.69 21.54
CA LYS A 67 -4.73 -7.72 20.18
C LYS A 67 -5.81 -7.99 19.16
N GLU A 68 -5.54 -7.62 17.92
CA GLU A 68 -6.38 -8.02 16.78
C GLU A 68 -6.23 -9.51 16.50
N THR A 69 -7.35 -10.18 16.20
CA THR A 69 -7.37 -11.63 15.99
C THR A 69 -8.11 -12.05 14.72
N GLY A 70 -8.71 -11.11 14.01
CA GLY A 70 -9.43 -11.38 12.77
C GLY A 70 -10.38 -10.27 12.37
N ASP A 71 -11.17 -10.52 11.35
CA ASP A 71 -12.29 -9.68 10.95
C ASP A 71 -13.38 -10.48 10.23
N GLU A 72 -14.59 -9.90 10.12
CA GLU A 72 -15.75 -10.56 9.50
C GLU A 72 -15.74 -10.55 7.97
N LEU A 73 -14.86 -9.75 7.33
CA LEU A 73 -14.85 -9.51 5.88
C LEU A 73 -13.62 -10.10 5.18
N GLY A 74 -12.75 -10.83 5.90
CA GLY A 74 -11.55 -11.45 5.35
C GLY A 74 -10.40 -10.49 5.06
N ARG A 75 -10.43 -9.25 5.58
CA ARG A 75 -9.38 -8.24 5.40
C ARG A 75 -8.14 -8.54 6.23
N PHE A 76 -8.27 -9.33 7.27
CA PHE A 76 -7.16 -9.71 8.15
C PHE A 76 -6.05 -10.47 7.39
N GLU A 77 -6.43 -11.21 6.34
CA GLU A 77 -5.51 -11.96 5.47
C GLU A 77 -5.37 -11.34 4.06
N ASP A 78 -6.00 -10.18 3.82
CA ASP A 78 -5.97 -9.50 2.52
C ASP A 78 -4.62 -8.81 2.30
N GLU A 79 -4.05 -8.99 1.11
CA GLU A 79 -2.74 -8.45 0.73
C GLU A 79 -2.64 -6.91 0.72
N TYR A 80 -3.78 -6.21 0.68
CA TYR A 80 -3.83 -4.75 0.76
C TYR A 80 -3.86 -4.23 2.20
N TRP A 81 -3.89 -5.12 3.21
CA TRP A 81 -3.94 -4.74 4.60
C TRP A 81 -2.69 -5.17 5.35
N MET A 82 -2.17 -4.27 6.18
CA MET A 82 -1.22 -4.59 7.24
C MET A 82 -1.92 -4.36 8.57
N VAL A 83 -2.18 -5.45 9.26
CA VAL A 83 -2.85 -5.43 10.56
C VAL A 83 -1.92 -4.91 11.66
N ASP A 84 -2.50 -4.30 12.68
CA ASP A 84 -1.77 -3.89 13.88
C ASP A 84 -1.55 -5.13 14.78
N GLU A 85 -0.37 -5.72 14.69
CA GLU A 85 0.00 -6.91 15.46
C GLU A 85 0.39 -6.60 16.91
N THR A 86 0.29 -5.34 17.35
CA THR A 86 0.70 -4.96 18.70
C THR A 86 -0.22 -5.55 19.75
N VAL A 87 0.38 -6.00 20.86
CA VAL A 87 -0.35 -6.34 22.07
C VAL A 87 -0.42 -5.09 22.94
N GLN A 88 -1.64 -4.57 23.16
CA GLN A 88 -1.84 -3.37 23.96
C GLN A 88 -2.19 -3.75 25.41
N LYS A 89 -1.44 -3.22 26.37
CA LYS A 89 -1.72 -3.37 27.80
C LYS A 89 -2.85 -2.44 28.21
N ILE A 90 -3.81 -2.93 28.98
CA ILE A 90 -4.99 -2.22 29.46
C ILE A 90 -5.00 -2.25 30.98
N GLU A 91 -5.07 -1.10 31.62
CA GLU A 91 -5.29 -0.96 33.06
C GLU A 91 -6.73 -0.55 33.30
N ILE A 92 -7.51 -1.41 33.97
CA ILE A 92 -8.89 -1.15 34.30
C ILE A 92 -8.99 -0.71 35.77
N LEU A 93 -9.56 0.48 35.96
CA LEU A 93 -9.86 1.03 37.28
C LEU A 93 -11.38 1.03 37.51
N PRO A 94 -11.82 0.90 38.79
CA PRO A 94 -13.24 0.92 39.11
C PRO A 94 -13.91 2.21 38.60
N HIS A 95 -15.07 2.07 37.95
CA HIS A 95 -15.89 3.18 37.45
C HIS A 95 -15.20 4.15 36.50
N GLN A 96 -14.12 3.73 35.84
CA GLN A 96 -13.42 4.55 34.88
C GLN A 96 -13.46 3.90 33.49
N ASP A 97 -13.54 4.74 32.48
CA ASP A 97 -13.39 4.32 31.08
C ASP A 97 -11.91 4.38 30.69
N THR A 98 -11.48 3.33 30.02
CA THR A 98 -10.14 3.24 29.41
C THR A 98 -10.31 3.17 27.91
N GLU A 99 -9.46 3.85 27.14
CA GLU A 99 -9.52 3.84 25.68
C GLU A 99 -8.23 3.30 25.09
N ILE A 100 -8.37 2.43 24.07
CA ILE A 100 -7.26 1.94 23.23
C ILE A 100 -7.64 2.04 21.76
N THR A 101 -6.64 2.16 20.88
CA THR A 101 -6.86 2.27 19.44
C THR A 101 -5.91 1.34 18.69
N PHE A 102 -6.47 0.54 17.78
CA PHE A 102 -5.73 -0.22 16.79
C PHE A 102 -5.79 0.49 15.44
N THR A 103 -4.65 0.57 14.74
CA THR A 103 -4.58 1.25 13.45
C THR A 103 -3.99 0.33 12.39
N ASN A 104 -4.82 -0.12 11.44
CA ASN A 104 -4.34 -0.89 10.30
C ASN A 104 -3.95 0.02 9.16
N VAL A 105 -2.96 -0.41 8.39
CA VAL A 105 -2.55 0.29 7.17
C VAL A 105 -3.21 -0.40 5.98
N GLN A 106 -3.96 0.37 5.21
CA GLN A 106 -4.48 -0.08 3.93
C GLN A 106 -3.63 0.50 2.81
N TYR A 107 -3.08 -0.39 1.99
CA TYR A 107 -2.23 -0.07 0.85
C TYR A 107 -3.00 -0.02 -0.47
N GLY A 108 -2.38 0.54 -1.48
CA GLY A 108 -2.70 0.32 -2.88
C GLY A 108 -1.50 -0.26 -3.62
N LYS A 109 -1.63 -0.49 -4.91
CA LYS A 109 -0.56 -0.95 -5.81
C LYS A 109 -0.48 -0.07 -7.04
N LEU A 110 0.64 -0.16 -7.74
CA LEU A 110 0.85 0.49 -9.03
C LEU A 110 1.26 -0.56 -10.05
N LYS A 111 0.56 -0.57 -11.16
CA LYS A 111 0.86 -1.37 -12.35
C LYS A 111 1.42 -0.46 -13.44
N ILE A 112 2.59 -0.81 -13.96
CA ILE A 112 3.20 -0.13 -15.11
C ILE A 112 3.17 -1.09 -16.28
N GLN A 113 2.54 -0.68 -17.39
CA GLN A 113 2.47 -1.45 -18.62
C GLN A 113 3.40 -0.84 -19.66
N LYS A 114 4.40 -1.61 -20.09
CA LYS A 114 5.30 -1.26 -21.19
C LYS A 114 4.80 -1.84 -22.50
N THR A 115 4.81 -1.02 -23.55
CA THR A 115 4.58 -1.44 -24.94
C THR A 115 5.61 -0.80 -25.87
N VAL A 116 5.85 -1.44 -27.01
CA VAL A 116 6.77 -0.95 -28.05
C VAL A 116 6.06 -1.03 -29.40
N GLU A 117 6.12 0.03 -30.18
CA GLU A 117 5.59 0.01 -31.55
C GLU A 117 6.46 -0.91 -32.44
N GLY A 118 5.83 -1.84 -33.15
CA GLY A 118 6.50 -2.87 -33.97
C GLY A 118 6.96 -4.08 -33.14
N ASP A 119 7.94 -4.82 -33.66
CA ASP A 119 8.41 -6.09 -33.12
C ASP A 119 9.54 -5.91 -32.06
N GLY A 120 9.33 -4.98 -31.10
CA GLY A 120 10.31 -4.72 -30.04
C GLY A 120 10.12 -5.58 -28.81
N SER A 121 11.23 -5.90 -28.09
CA SER A 121 11.16 -6.57 -26.80
C SER A 121 10.46 -5.69 -25.77
N LEU A 122 9.59 -6.28 -24.94
CA LEU A 122 8.93 -5.63 -23.80
C LEU A 122 9.75 -5.77 -22.50
N ALA A 123 10.76 -6.66 -22.49
CA ALA A 123 11.64 -6.87 -21.34
C ALA A 123 12.80 -5.86 -21.31
N GLY A 124 13.28 -5.56 -20.10
CA GLY A 124 14.50 -4.80 -19.87
C GLY A 124 14.32 -3.28 -19.82
N TRP A 125 13.10 -2.76 -19.89
CA TRP A 125 12.82 -1.34 -19.72
C TRP A 125 12.81 -0.96 -18.23
N VAL A 126 13.48 0.14 -17.90
CA VAL A 126 13.75 0.54 -16.53
C VAL A 126 12.87 1.73 -16.13
N PHE A 127 12.21 1.64 -14.99
CA PHE A 127 11.29 2.64 -14.49
C PHE A 127 11.65 3.05 -13.05
N ARG A 128 11.82 4.33 -12.83
CA ARG A 128 11.95 4.91 -11.49
C ARG A 128 10.57 5.33 -11.00
N VAL A 129 10.23 4.90 -9.78
CA VAL A 129 9.00 5.32 -9.09
C VAL A 129 9.39 6.08 -7.84
N THR A 130 8.84 7.28 -7.68
CA THR A 130 9.07 8.13 -6.51
C THR A 130 7.75 8.58 -5.89
N ASP A 131 7.76 8.81 -4.58
CA ASP A 131 6.65 9.43 -3.84
C ASP A 131 6.52 10.93 -4.14
N ALA A 132 5.54 11.59 -3.52
CA ALA A 132 5.31 13.03 -3.64
C ALA A 132 6.47 13.91 -3.15
N HIS A 133 7.39 13.37 -2.34
CA HIS A 133 8.57 14.05 -1.83
C HIS A 133 9.82 13.79 -2.69
N GLY A 134 9.71 12.97 -3.74
CA GLY A 134 10.82 12.57 -4.60
C GLY A 134 11.67 11.42 -4.07
N ASN A 135 11.26 10.75 -2.98
CA ASN A 135 11.94 9.57 -2.49
C ASN A 135 11.57 8.35 -3.35
N ALA A 136 12.57 7.54 -3.70
CA ALA A 136 12.33 6.28 -4.40
C ALA A 136 11.51 5.33 -3.51
N VAL A 137 10.50 4.67 -4.11
CA VAL A 137 9.76 3.61 -3.42
C VAL A 137 10.61 2.34 -3.32
N ASP A 138 10.25 1.47 -2.38
CA ASP A 138 10.96 0.19 -2.22
C ASP A 138 10.93 -0.63 -3.52
N GLY A 139 12.08 -1.20 -3.87
CA GLY A 139 12.30 -1.92 -5.13
C GLY A 139 12.54 -1.03 -6.37
N SER A 140 12.42 0.29 -6.30
CA SER A 140 12.73 1.20 -7.41
C SER A 140 14.26 1.36 -7.58
N PRO A 141 14.80 1.33 -8.84
CA PRO A 141 14.07 1.22 -10.10
C PRO A 141 13.63 -0.20 -10.45
N PHE A 142 12.48 -0.30 -11.11
CA PHE A 142 11.91 -1.55 -11.59
C PHE A 142 12.30 -1.84 -13.03
N THR A 143 12.36 -3.13 -13.41
CA THR A 143 12.63 -3.54 -14.79
C THR A 143 11.50 -4.40 -15.32
N SER A 144 11.01 -4.10 -16.54
CA SER A 144 9.91 -4.86 -17.14
C SER A 144 10.32 -6.27 -17.55
N GLY A 145 9.42 -7.23 -17.38
CA GLY A 145 9.51 -8.60 -17.88
C GLY A 145 9.15 -8.73 -19.35
N GLU A 146 9.07 -9.97 -19.84
CA GLU A 146 8.75 -10.29 -21.24
C GLU A 146 7.33 -9.87 -21.65
N ASP A 147 6.41 -9.78 -20.70
CA ASP A 147 5.03 -9.28 -20.87
C ASP A 147 4.93 -7.74 -20.80
N GLY A 148 6.04 -7.07 -20.52
CA GLY A 148 6.09 -5.63 -20.34
C GLY A 148 5.43 -5.13 -19.05
N LEU A 149 5.08 -6.04 -18.15
CA LEU A 149 4.36 -5.71 -16.91
C LEU A 149 5.30 -5.52 -15.74
N ILE A 150 5.02 -4.50 -14.94
CA ILE A 150 5.58 -4.32 -13.59
C ILE A 150 4.41 -4.10 -12.65
N LEU A 151 4.39 -4.85 -11.56
CA LEU A 151 3.50 -4.64 -10.42
C LEU A 151 4.36 -4.32 -9.21
N THR A 152 4.13 -3.17 -8.58
CA THR A 152 4.87 -2.80 -7.38
C THR A 152 4.44 -3.65 -6.17
N ALA A 153 5.27 -3.66 -5.14
CA ALA A 153 4.82 -4.03 -3.80
C ALA A 153 3.75 -3.04 -3.29
N ASN A 154 3.26 -3.25 -2.09
CA ASN A 154 2.29 -2.37 -1.45
C ASN A 154 2.83 -0.95 -1.29
N LEU A 155 2.03 0.02 -1.71
CA LEU A 155 2.32 1.45 -1.63
C LEU A 155 1.29 2.13 -0.71
N LEU A 156 1.72 3.09 0.09
CA LEU A 156 0.80 3.96 0.82
C LEU A 156 -0.05 4.77 -0.17
N PRO A 157 -1.33 5.04 0.14
CA PRO A 157 -2.14 5.94 -0.67
C PRO A 157 -1.47 7.31 -0.83
N GLY A 158 -1.46 7.86 -2.05
CA GLY A 158 -0.81 9.14 -2.34
C GLY A 158 -0.45 9.32 -3.80
N GLU A 159 0.19 10.46 -4.09
CA GLU A 159 0.68 10.78 -5.42
C GLU A 159 2.09 10.21 -5.65
N TYR A 160 2.27 9.61 -6.81
CA TYR A 160 3.54 9.02 -7.25
C TYR A 160 3.92 9.56 -8.62
N THR A 161 5.21 9.53 -8.91
CA THR A 161 5.77 9.86 -10.23
C THR A 161 6.48 8.64 -10.77
N VAL A 162 6.13 8.26 -12.00
CA VAL A 162 6.76 7.15 -12.73
C VAL A 162 7.53 7.73 -13.91
N GLU A 163 8.82 7.43 -13.97
CA GLU A 163 9.73 7.89 -15.03
C GLU A 163 10.39 6.70 -15.71
N GLU A 164 10.24 6.59 -17.04
CA GLU A 164 11.01 5.66 -17.83
C GLU A 164 12.44 6.19 -18.02
N LEU A 165 13.43 5.40 -17.63
CA LEU A 165 14.85 5.73 -17.74
C LEU A 165 15.41 5.21 -19.07
N LEU A 166 15.52 6.08 -20.06
CA LEU A 166 16.11 5.73 -21.35
C LEU A 166 17.57 6.19 -21.41
N PRO A 167 18.52 5.30 -21.82
CA PRO A 167 19.87 5.70 -22.13
C PRO A 167 19.92 6.77 -23.26
N GLU A 168 20.88 7.67 -23.21
CA GLU A 168 21.03 8.74 -24.22
C GLU A 168 21.24 8.18 -25.63
N ASP A 169 21.93 7.03 -25.76
CA ASP A 169 22.21 6.33 -26.99
C ASP A 169 21.12 5.32 -27.39
N SER A 170 20.00 5.30 -26.67
CA SER A 170 18.87 4.42 -26.98
C SER A 170 18.39 4.63 -28.40
N LEU A 171 18.19 3.54 -29.14
CA LEU A 171 17.54 3.55 -30.44
C LEU A 171 16.05 3.85 -30.38
N HIS A 172 15.47 3.84 -29.19
CA HIS A 172 14.05 4.11 -28.94
C HIS A 172 13.85 5.49 -28.33
N GLN A 173 12.65 6.00 -28.49
CA GLN A 173 12.13 7.20 -27.83
C GLN A 173 10.80 6.88 -27.15
N CYS A 174 10.56 7.43 -25.98
CA CYS A 174 9.27 7.37 -25.33
C CYS A 174 8.27 8.24 -26.12
N LYS A 175 7.11 7.68 -26.43
CA LYS A 175 6.00 8.37 -27.12
C LYS A 175 4.94 8.82 -26.14
N SER A 176 4.92 8.25 -24.95
CA SER A 176 4.04 8.68 -23.85
C SER A 176 4.62 9.90 -23.14
N GLU A 177 3.79 10.56 -22.32
CA GLU A 177 4.30 11.49 -21.31
C GLU A 177 5.32 10.78 -20.43
N ASN A 178 6.45 11.46 -20.17
CA ASN A 178 7.51 10.93 -19.33
C ASN A 178 8.22 12.08 -18.61
N PRO A 179 8.17 12.18 -17.27
CA PRO A 179 7.50 11.28 -16.33
C PRO A 179 5.96 11.42 -16.30
N GLN A 180 5.24 10.38 -15.81
CA GLN A 180 3.81 10.40 -15.54
C GLN A 180 3.53 10.49 -14.05
N LYS A 181 2.49 11.26 -13.68
CA LYS A 181 1.95 11.29 -12.32
C LYS A 181 0.76 10.35 -12.19
N VAL A 182 0.65 9.68 -11.05
CA VAL A 182 -0.41 8.72 -10.77
C VAL A 182 -0.80 8.78 -9.30
N SER A 183 -2.09 8.70 -9.02
CA SER A 183 -2.62 8.59 -7.64
C SER A 183 -2.86 7.13 -7.30
N VAL A 184 -2.21 6.66 -6.24
CA VAL A 184 -2.45 5.34 -5.65
C VAL A 184 -3.52 5.49 -4.58
N VAL A 185 -4.60 4.73 -4.73
CA VAL A 185 -5.75 4.71 -3.81
C VAL A 185 -5.74 3.40 -3.03
N GLN A 186 -6.11 3.46 -1.76
CA GLN A 186 -6.20 2.30 -0.88
C GLN A 186 -7.11 1.21 -1.48
N GLY A 187 -6.71 -0.06 -1.36
CA GLY A 187 -7.46 -1.22 -1.87
C GLY A 187 -7.54 -1.30 -3.40
N GLN A 188 -6.78 -0.49 -4.13
CA GLN A 188 -6.82 -0.45 -5.60
C GLN A 188 -5.44 -0.55 -6.22
N THR A 189 -5.41 -1.01 -7.47
CA THR A 189 -4.22 -0.96 -8.32
C THR A 189 -4.38 0.18 -9.32
N ALA A 190 -3.56 1.23 -9.17
CA ALA A 190 -3.44 2.29 -10.16
C ALA A 190 -2.65 1.80 -11.37
N GLU A 191 -2.91 2.35 -12.57
CA GLU A 191 -2.24 1.93 -13.79
C GLU A 191 -1.65 3.11 -14.55
N VAL A 192 -0.43 2.92 -15.11
CA VAL A 192 0.20 3.81 -16.07
C VAL A 192 0.75 2.99 -17.25
N SER A 193 0.83 3.63 -18.42
CA SER A 193 1.31 2.96 -19.64
C SER A 193 2.37 3.78 -20.34
N PHE A 194 3.44 3.11 -20.79
CA PHE A 194 4.51 3.71 -21.56
C PHE A 194 4.65 3.01 -22.90
N VAL A 195 4.68 3.81 -23.97
CA VAL A 195 4.84 3.37 -25.36
C VAL A 195 6.17 3.89 -25.87
N ASN A 196 7.01 3.01 -26.40
CA ASN A 196 8.23 3.42 -27.11
C ASN A 196 8.15 3.05 -28.59
N ALA A 197 8.82 3.86 -29.41
CA ALA A 197 9.03 3.59 -30.81
C ALA A 197 10.51 3.76 -31.17
N LEU A 198 10.94 3.16 -32.26
CA LEU A 198 12.27 3.41 -32.81
C LEU A 198 12.41 4.90 -33.18
N ARG A 199 13.56 5.48 -32.88
CA ARG A 199 13.89 6.82 -33.34
C ARG A 199 14.02 6.82 -34.89
N PRO A 200 13.49 7.83 -35.59
CA PRO A 200 13.69 7.94 -37.02
C PRO A 200 15.18 8.02 -37.36
N GLY A 201 15.64 7.18 -38.24
CA GLY A 201 17.01 7.26 -38.80
C GLY A 201 17.10 8.34 -39.86
N THR A 202 18.29 8.89 -40.03
CA THR A 202 18.60 9.83 -41.11
C THR A 202 19.55 9.12 -42.11
N ILE A 203 19.19 9.16 -43.36
CA ILE A 203 20.08 8.71 -44.45
C ILE A 203 20.74 9.95 -45.04
N ALA A 204 22.06 10.04 -44.90
CA ALA A 204 22.84 11.06 -45.63
C ALA A 204 23.43 10.44 -46.92
N VAL A 205 23.00 10.98 -48.05
CA VAL A 205 23.54 10.53 -49.36
C VAL A 205 24.55 11.58 -49.83
N LYS A 206 25.78 11.12 -50.07
CA LYS A 206 26.86 11.93 -50.64
C LYS A 206 27.15 11.45 -52.06
N LYS A 207 26.90 12.30 -53.06
CA LYS A 207 27.30 12.04 -54.43
C LYS A 207 28.75 12.48 -54.61
N VAL A 208 29.57 11.59 -55.13
CA VAL A 208 30.98 11.84 -55.40
C VAL A 208 31.32 11.44 -56.85
N ASP A 209 32.34 12.06 -57.41
CA ASP A 209 32.91 11.68 -58.70
C ASP A 209 33.76 10.39 -58.57
N THR A 210 34.40 9.94 -59.67
CA THR A 210 35.23 8.75 -59.70
C THR A 210 36.53 8.88 -58.90
N THR A 211 36.85 10.07 -58.43
CA THR A 211 38.00 10.34 -57.54
C THR A 211 37.60 10.49 -56.08
N GLY A 212 36.32 10.37 -55.73
CA GLY A 212 35.78 10.54 -54.39
C GLY A 212 35.51 11.99 -53.99
N SER A 213 35.61 12.94 -54.89
CA SER A 213 35.35 14.35 -54.64
C SER A 213 33.85 14.65 -54.68
N PRO A 214 33.30 15.47 -53.75
CA PRO A 214 31.89 15.80 -53.72
C PRO A 214 31.44 16.51 -55.01
N LEU A 215 30.31 16.09 -55.59
CA LEU A 215 29.65 16.75 -56.69
C LEU A 215 28.62 17.75 -56.21
N ALA A 216 28.82 19.02 -56.54
CA ALA A 216 27.85 20.07 -56.19
C ALA A 216 26.62 20.00 -57.11
N GLY A 217 25.43 20.29 -56.54
CA GLY A 217 24.19 20.43 -57.32
C GLY A 217 23.49 19.10 -57.69
N ALA A 218 23.74 18.02 -56.94
CA ALA A 218 23.06 16.73 -57.12
C ALA A 218 21.95 16.54 -56.10
#